data_4e67d2625030ee19a4cf44275ff76041
#
_entry.id   4e67d2625030ee19a4cf44275ff76041
#
_cell.length_a   1.000
_cell.length_b   1.000
_cell.length_c   1.000
_cell.angle_alpha   90.00
_cell.angle_beta   90.00
_cell.angle_gamma   90.00
#
_symmetry.space_group_name_H-M   'P 1'
#
loop_
_entity.id
_entity.type
_entity.pdbx_description
1 polymer ?
#
loop_
_entity_poly.entity_id
_entity_poly.type
_entity_poly.pdbx_seq_one_letter_code
_entity_poly.pdbx_strand_id
1 'polypeptide(L)'
;GLFLLNEIDLLDPSTAAGLNSILDGSPLVIPENGGEIIKPSPMFRFACTANSNGNGDETGMYQGVLRQNMALLDRMMAVRADYLSPDIEESLLQYAVPQLPKELVGKMVEYAGAVRNLFVGKETNGMDEPLDITLSTRALIRWAQFIVMYKPISANGIDLVEYAFDRALGFRASTAGSIVLAELRQRIFG
;
A
#
# COMPACT_ATOMS: atom_id res chain seq x y z
N GLY A 1 26.06 1.50 8.29
CA GLY A 1 24.99 0.72 7.67
C GLY A 1 23.63 1.35 7.85
N LEU A 2 22.66 0.92 7.04
CA LEU A 2 21.25 1.28 7.17
C LEU A 2 20.49 0.09 7.77
N PHE A 3 19.73 0.34 8.84
CA PHE A 3 18.77 -0.61 9.39
C PHE A 3 17.37 -0.14 9.02
N LEU A 4 16.61 -0.99 8.31
CA LEU A 4 15.24 -0.72 7.91
C LEU A 4 14.31 -1.64 8.69
N LEU A 5 13.40 -1.05 9.47
CA LEU A 5 12.35 -1.75 10.19
C LEU A 5 11.01 -1.51 9.49
N ASN A 6 10.48 -2.53 8.83
CA ASN A 6 9.17 -2.43 8.21
C ASN A 6 8.05 -2.57 9.24
N GLU A 7 6.99 -1.77 9.06
CA GLU A 7 5.75 -1.84 9.84
C GLU A 7 6.00 -1.68 11.35
N ILE A 8 6.74 -0.61 11.72
CA ILE A 8 7.08 -0.34 13.14
C ILE A 8 5.84 -0.20 14.02
N ASP A 9 4.71 0.17 13.46
CA ASP A 9 3.42 0.31 14.14
C ASP A 9 2.75 -1.03 14.49
N LEU A 10 3.29 -2.16 14.03
CA LEU A 10 2.93 -3.50 14.52
C LEU A 10 3.79 -3.95 15.72
N LEU A 11 4.89 -3.24 15.98
CA LEU A 11 5.77 -3.57 17.09
C LEU A 11 5.14 -3.12 18.41
N ASP A 12 5.21 -3.98 19.42
CA ASP A 12 4.78 -3.62 20.77
C ASP A 12 5.49 -2.34 21.24
N PRO A 13 4.77 -1.32 21.75
CA PRO A 13 5.33 -0.04 22.15
C PRO A 13 6.43 -0.12 23.21
N SER A 14 6.39 -1.13 24.10
CA SER A 14 7.44 -1.33 25.09
C SER A 14 8.74 -1.84 24.44
N THR A 15 8.62 -2.72 23.47
CA THR A 15 9.76 -3.19 22.66
C THR A 15 10.30 -2.08 21.78
N ALA A 16 9.41 -1.28 21.16
CA ALA A 16 9.80 -0.14 20.35
C ALA A 16 10.55 0.93 21.15
N ALA A 17 10.18 1.14 22.42
CA ALA A 17 10.89 2.05 23.33
C ALA A 17 12.35 1.65 23.59
N GLY A 18 12.69 0.36 23.46
CA GLY A 18 14.07 -0.11 23.51
C GLY A 18 14.98 0.46 22.42
N LEU A 19 14.40 0.94 21.30
CA LEU A 19 15.13 1.58 20.21
C LEU A 19 15.56 3.03 20.55
N ASN A 20 14.99 3.66 21.57
CA ASN A 20 15.25 5.06 21.88
C ASN A 20 16.76 5.31 22.12
N SER A 21 17.45 4.42 22.84
CA SER A 21 18.87 4.57 23.12
C SER A 21 19.72 4.59 21.86
N ILE A 22 19.46 3.67 20.91
CA ILE A 22 20.24 3.60 19.66
C ILE A 22 19.91 4.75 18.71
N LEU A 23 18.67 5.25 18.75
CA LEU A 23 18.26 6.43 17.97
C LEU A 23 18.92 7.70 18.50
N ASP A 24 19.21 7.78 19.81
CA ASP A 24 19.97 8.85 20.44
C ASP A 24 21.50 8.68 20.28
N GLY A 25 21.96 7.66 19.57
CA GLY A 25 23.39 7.35 19.38
C GLY A 25 24.04 6.63 20.56
N SER A 26 23.27 6.21 21.53
CA SER A 26 23.72 5.40 22.67
C SER A 26 23.82 3.93 22.32
N PRO A 27 24.59 3.12 23.05
CA PRO A 27 24.65 1.67 22.82
C PRO A 27 23.30 0.99 23.04
N LEU A 28 23.02 -0.01 22.22
CA LEU A 28 21.91 -0.94 22.45
C LEU A 28 22.38 -2.02 23.44
N VAL A 29 21.62 -2.27 24.47
CA VAL A 29 21.84 -3.36 25.42
C VAL A 29 20.82 -4.45 25.13
N ILE A 30 21.27 -5.70 24.98
CA ILE A 30 20.42 -6.88 24.77
C ILE A 30 20.45 -7.73 26.05
N PRO A 31 19.48 -7.53 26.96
CA PRO A 31 19.45 -8.26 28.23
C PRO A 31 19.36 -9.78 28.04
N GLU A 32 18.59 -10.20 27.05
CA GLU A 32 18.34 -11.61 26.72
C GLU A 32 19.61 -12.36 26.25
N ASN A 33 20.61 -11.60 25.81
CA ASN A 33 21.93 -12.15 25.41
C ASN A 33 23.01 -11.80 26.45
N GLY A 34 22.71 -11.98 27.72
CA GLY A 34 23.67 -11.77 28.80
C GLY A 34 24.12 -10.31 28.99
N GLY A 35 23.33 -9.35 28.53
CA GLY A 35 23.65 -7.92 28.63
C GLY A 35 24.64 -7.46 27.56
N GLU A 36 24.68 -8.12 26.41
CA GLU A 36 25.51 -7.70 25.27
C GLU A 36 25.28 -6.21 24.94
N ILE A 37 26.40 -5.48 24.75
CA ILE A 37 26.39 -4.05 24.45
C ILE A 37 26.84 -3.84 23.02
N ILE A 38 25.94 -3.34 22.17
CA ILE A 38 26.21 -3.02 20.76
C ILE A 38 26.30 -1.50 20.59
N LYS A 39 27.48 -1.00 20.22
CA LYS A 39 27.67 0.43 19.93
C LYS A 39 27.31 0.71 18.47
N PRO A 40 26.47 1.73 18.20
CA PRO A 40 26.19 2.12 16.82
C PRO A 40 27.44 2.67 16.14
N SER A 41 27.64 2.29 14.87
CA SER A 41 28.66 2.92 14.03
C SER A 41 28.31 4.39 13.77
N PRO A 42 29.27 5.32 13.63
CA PRO A 42 29.01 6.69 13.21
C PRO A 42 28.24 6.81 11.90
N MET A 43 28.34 5.78 11.05
CA MET A 43 27.60 5.68 9.78
C MET A 43 26.30 4.88 9.90
N PHE A 44 25.85 4.59 11.11
CA PHE A 44 24.56 3.95 11.34
C PHE A 44 23.42 4.91 10.96
N ARG A 45 22.44 4.38 10.26
CA ARG A 45 21.18 5.06 9.95
C ARG A 45 20.03 4.11 10.21
N PHE A 46 18.95 4.64 10.74
CA PHE A 46 17.71 3.94 10.99
C PHE A 46 16.62 4.51 10.09
N ALA A 47 15.83 3.65 9.49
CA ALA A 47 14.61 3.99 8.79
C ALA A 47 13.52 2.99 9.15
N CYS A 48 12.28 3.43 9.15
CA CYS A 48 11.15 2.54 9.36
C CYS A 48 9.99 2.91 8.43
N THR A 49 9.08 1.96 8.22
CA THR A 49 7.79 2.20 7.57
C THR A 49 6.65 1.98 8.55
N ALA A 50 5.56 2.68 8.35
CA ALA A 50 4.33 2.54 9.14
C ALA A 50 3.12 2.76 8.23
N ASN A 51 1.99 2.14 8.57
CA ASN A 51 0.70 2.34 7.91
C ASN A 51 -0.15 3.41 8.62
N SER A 52 0.28 3.87 9.79
CA SER A 52 -0.35 4.93 10.57
C SER A 52 0.66 6.03 10.91
N ASN A 53 0.17 7.17 11.39
CA ASN A 53 1.01 8.26 11.92
C ASN A 53 1.48 8.00 13.36
N GLY A 54 1.44 6.75 13.84
CA GLY A 54 1.75 6.38 15.21
C GLY A 54 0.58 6.51 16.19
N ASN A 55 -0.60 6.95 15.73
CA ASN A 55 -1.80 7.09 16.57
C ASN A 55 -2.63 5.80 16.69
N GLY A 56 -2.17 4.70 16.06
CA GLY A 56 -2.96 3.48 15.90
C GLY A 56 -3.89 3.56 14.68
N ASP A 57 -4.73 2.55 14.52
CA ASP A 57 -5.69 2.50 13.42
C ASP A 57 -7.01 3.17 13.82
N GLU A 58 -7.19 4.42 13.41
CA GLU A 58 -8.45 5.16 13.61
C GLU A 58 -9.53 4.72 12.59
N THR A 59 -9.14 4.02 11.53
CA THR A 59 -10.04 3.63 10.44
C THR A 59 -10.60 2.22 10.59
N GLY A 60 -10.02 1.37 11.44
CA GLY A 60 -10.36 -0.04 11.60
C GLY A 60 -9.90 -0.93 10.43
N MET A 61 -9.15 -0.38 9.47
CA MET A 61 -8.72 -1.12 8.26
C MET A 61 -7.40 -1.86 8.44
N TYR A 62 -6.57 -1.41 9.38
CA TYR A 62 -5.25 -1.97 9.65
C TYR A 62 -5.23 -2.63 11.03
N GLN A 63 -5.88 -3.79 11.14
CA GLN A 63 -5.92 -4.55 12.38
C GLN A 63 -4.50 -4.86 12.87
N GLY A 64 -4.28 -4.67 14.19
CA GLY A 64 -2.98 -4.92 14.81
C GLY A 64 -2.04 -3.73 14.85
N VAL A 65 -2.38 -2.61 14.21
CA VAL A 65 -1.60 -1.36 14.32
C VAL A 65 -1.76 -0.81 15.72
N LEU A 66 -0.63 -0.61 16.41
CA LEU A 66 -0.58 -0.14 17.78
C LEU A 66 -0.21 1.34 17.85
N ARG A 67 -0.77 2.03 18.83
CA ARG A 67 -0.35 3.41 19.12
C ARG A 67 1.07 3.40 19.65
N GLN A 68 1.96 4.11 18.97
CA GLN A 68 3.36 4.19 19.32
C GLN A 68 3.64 5.28 20.38
N ASN A 69 4.75 5.12 21.11
CA ASN A 69 5.16 6.06 22.14
C ASN A 69 5.62 7.38 21.49
N MET A 70 5.11 8.51 21.98
CA MET A 70 5.51 9.85 21.51
C MET A 70 7.01 10.08 21.59
N ALA A 71 7.68 9.58 22.62
CA ALA A 71 9.13 9.70 22.76
C ALA A 71 9.90 9.01 21.62
N LEU A 72 9.37 7.92 21.07
CA LEU A 72 9.92 7.27 19.87
C LEU A 72 9.70 8.12 18.62
N LEU A 73 8.49 8.64 18.47
CA LEU A 73 8.11 9.44 17.29
C LEU A 73 8.89 10.75 17.22
N ASP A 74 9.15 11.41 18.35
CA ASP A 74 9.93 12.65 18.44
C ASP A 74 11.38 12.50 17.97
N ARG A 75 11.90 11.26 17.92
CA ARG A 75 13.26 10.95 17.44
C ARG A 75 13.33 10.68 15.96
N MET A 76 12.18 10.71 15.27
CA MET A 76 12.08 10.36 13.85
C MET A 76 11.64 11.56 13.02
N MET A 77 12.17 11.65 11.82
CA MET A 77 11.66 12.55 10.79
C MET A 77 10.62 11.78 9.96
N ALA A 78 9.37 12.23 10.01
CA ALA A 78 8.30 11.63 9.24
C ALA A 78 8.29 12.13 7.79
N VAL A 79 8.21 11.21 6.85
CA VAL A 79 8.01 11.48 5.43
C VAL A 79 6.74 10.75 4.99
N ARG A 80 5.78 11.50 4.47
CA ARG A 80 4.57 10.90 3.91
C ARG A 80 4.86 10.40 2.49
N ALA A 81 4.56 9.12 2.26
CA ALA A 81 4.58 8.52 0.94
C ALA A 81 3.14 8.38 0.43
N ASP A 82 2.84 9.03 -0.68
CA ASP A 82 1.58 8.88 -1.40
C ASP A 82 1.73 7.92 -2.59
N TYR A 83 0.63 7.66 -3.30
CA TYR A 83 0.68 6.94 -4.56
C TYR A 83 1.51 7.69 -5.60
N LEU A 84 2.03 6.96 -6.55
CA LEU A 84 2.76 7.53 -7.68
C LEU A 84 1.84 8.44 -8.52
N SER A 85 2.41 9.44 -9.18
CA SER A 85 1.66 10.19 -10.19
C SER A 85 1.23 9.29 -11.34
N PRO A 86 0.10 9.58 -12.01
CA PRO A 86 -0.41 8.75 -13.10
C PRO A 86 0.64 8.42 -14.17
N ASP A 87 1.42 9.40 -14.61
CA ASP A 87 2.46 9.23 -15.64
C ASP A 87 3.55 8.24 -15.21
N ILE A 88 3.95 8.29 -13.93
CA ILE A 88 4.95 7.38 -13.38
C ILE A 88 4.33 5.98 -13.21
N GLU A 89 3.08 5.90 -12.78
CA GLU A 89 2.39 4.62 -12.58
C GLU A 89 2.12 3.92 -13.91
N GLU A 90 1.76 4.66 -14.98
CA GLU A 90 1.66 4.13 -16.35
C GLU A 90 3.00 3.59 -16.84
N SER A 91 4.08 4.36 -16.66
CA SER A 91 5.42 3.94 -17.05
C SER A 91 5.87 2.68 -16.32
N LEU A 92 5.59 2.61 -15.00
CA LEU A 92 5.88 1.44 -14.18
C LEU A 92 5.07 0.23 -14.63
N LEU A 93 3.78 0.41 -14.91
CA LEU A 93 2.90 -0.67 -15.34
C LEU A 93 3.31 -1.20 -16.73
N GLN A 94 3.65 -0.30 -17.67
CA GLN A 94 4.15 -0.66 -18.98
C GLN A 94 5.50 -1.40 -18.93
N TYR A 95 6.38 -0.99 -17.97
CA TYR A 95 7.64 -1.70 -17.72
C TYR A 95 7.40 -3.10 -17.14
N ALA A 96 6.50 -3.21 -16.16
CA ALA A 96 6.21 -4.47 -15.48
C ALA A 96 5.46 -5.47 -16.38
N VAL A 97 4.62 -4.97 -17.28
CA VAL A 97 3.76 -5.81 -18.16
C VAL A 97 3.75 -5.22 -19.59
N PRO A 98 4.86 -5.33 -20.33
CA PRO A 98 5.02 -4.68 -21.64
C PRO A 98 4.08 -5.23 -22.73
N GLN A 99 3.39 -6.35 -22.48
CA GLN A 99 2.45 -6.97 -23.41
C GLN A 99 1.10 -6.25 -23.48
N LEU A 100 0.80 -5.37 -22.52
CA LEU A 100 -0.45 -4.62 -22.50
C LEU A 100 -0.40 -3.41 -23.45
N PRO A 101 -1.51 -3.14 -24.19
CA PRO A 101 -1.63 -1.90 -24.96
C PRO A 101 -1.57 -0.67 -24.05
N LYS A 102 -0.90 0.39 -24.51
CA LYS A 102 -0.78 1.65 -23.72
C LYS A 102 -2.12 2.27 -23.34
N GLU A 103 -3.10 2.19 -24.26
CA GLU A 103 -4.45 2.68 -24.00
C GLU A 103 -5.11 1.97 -22.83
N LEU A 104 -4.95 0.63 -22.76
CA LEU A 104 -5.46 -0.16 -21.63
C LEU A 104 -4.74 0.20 -20.33
N VAL A 105 -3.42 0.40 -20.37
CA VAL A 105 -2.62 0.81 -19.22
C VAL A 105 -3.11 2.17 -18.68
N GLY A 106 -3.36 3.16 -19.56
CA GLY A 106 -3.90 4.45 -19.17
C GLY A 106 -5.26 4.33 -18.47
N LYS A 107 -6.20 3.56 -19.05
CA LYS A 107 -7.51 3.30 -18.42
C LYS A 107 -7.38 2.58 -17.06
N MET A 108 -6.44 1.65 -16.91
CA MET A 108 -6.21 0.95 -15.66
C MET A 108 -5.68 1.89 -14.57
N VAL A 109 -4.79 2.83 -14.92
CA VAL A 109 -4.27 3.83 -13.98
C VAL A 109 -5.36 4.85 -13.62
N GLU A 110 -6.16 5.30 -14.59
CA GLU A 110 -7.34 6.15 -14.35
C GLU A 110 -8.30 5.47 -13.37
N TYR A 111 -8.63 4.20 -13.61
CA TYR A 111 -9.48 3.41 -12.72
C TYR A 111 -8.90 3.30 -11.31
N ALA A 112 -7.59 3.05 -11.19
CA ALA A 112 -6.93 2.98 -9.89
C ALA A 112 -7.01 4.31 -9.14
N GLY A 113 -6.81 5.43 -9.82
CA GLY A 113 -6.96 6.77 -9.27
C GLY A 113 -8.38 7.03 -8.77
N ALA A 114 -9.38 6.67 -9.55
CA ALA A 114 -10.79 6.82 -9.21
C ALA A 114 -11.19 5.98 -7.97
N VAL A 115 -10.77 4.70 -7.91
CA VAL A 115 -10.98 3.83 -6.73
C VAL A 115 -10.35 4.44 -5.47
N ARG A 116 -9.13 4.98 -5.56
CA ARG A 116 -8.44 5.62 -4.44
C ARG A 116 -9.16 6.89 -3.96
N ASN A 117 -9.71 7.67 -4.90
CA ASN A 117 -10.49 8.86 -4.56
C ASN A 117 -11.77 8.49 -3.81
N LEU A 118 -12.55 7.53 -4.30
CA LEU A 118 -13.76 7.05 -3.61
C LEU A 118 -13.42 6.46 -2.23
N PHE A 119 -12.32 5.73 -2.11
CA PHE A 119 -11.86 5.19 -0.83
C PHE A 119 -11.61 6.27 0.22
N VAL A 120 -11.09 7.44 -0.17
CA VAL A 120 -10.88 8.57 0.76
C VAL A 120 -12.09 9.52 0.82
N GLY A 121 -13.24 9.13 0.28
CA GLY A 121 -14.47 9.89 0.31
C GLY A 121 -14.45 11.11 -0.62
N LYS A 122 -13.66 11.09 -1.69
CA LYS A 122 -13.65 12.15 -2.70
C LYS A 122 -14.51 11.74 -3.89
N GLU A 123 -15.41 12.62 -4.29
CA GLU A 123 -16.16 12.45 -5.54
C GLU A 123 -15.21 12.27 -6.73
N THR A 124 -15.51 11.32 -7.60
CA THR A 124 -14.80 11.09 -8.84
C THR A 124 -15.72 10.47 -9.89
N ASN A 125 -15.56 10.89 -11.14
CA ASN A 125 -16.37 10.42 -12.27
C ASN A 125 -17.89 10.48 -12.03
N GLY A 126 -18.36 11.49 -11.24
CA GLY A 126 -19.76 11.67 -10.87
C GLY A 126 -20.30 10.60 -9.91
N MET A 127 -19.41 10.02 -9.11
CA MET A 127 -19.73 9.07 -8.04
C MET A 127 -19.13 9.59 -6.74
N ASP A 128 -19.85 9.44 -5.63
CA ASP A 128 -19.47 9.88 -4.28
C ASP A 128 -19.64 8.78 -3.22
N GLU A 129 -20.11 7.58 -3.61
CA GLU A 129 -20.25 6.45 -2.72
C GLU A 129 -18.87 5.97 -2.24
N PRO A 130 -18.64 5.96 -0.92
CA PRO A 130 -17.35 5.55 -0.38
C PRO A 130 -17.10 4.06 -0.60
N LEU A 131 -15.86 3.73 -0.94
CA LEU A 131 -15.40 2.35 -1.05
C LEU A 131 -14.75 1.87 0.25
N ASP A 132 -14.98 0.61 0.58
CA ASP A 132 -14.33 -0.11 1.69
C ASP A 132 -12.98 -0.73 1.31
N ILE A 133 -12.56 -0.56 0.07
CA ILE A 133 -11.36 -1.17 -0.50
C ILE A 133 -10.62 -0.15 -1.37
N THR A 134 -9.30 -0.23 -1.39
CA THR A 134 -8.44 0.62 -2.24
C THR A 134 -7.55 -0.19 -3.16
N LEU A 135 -7.17 0.38 -4.30
CA LEU A 135 -6.32 -0.25 -5.31
C LEU A 135 -4.87 0.26 -5.19
N SER A 136 -4.03 -0.51 -4.51
CA SER A 136 -2.60 -0.20 -4.42
C SER A 136 -1.89 -0.42 -5.76
N THR A 137 -0.74 0.24 -5.98
CA THR A 137 0.11 0.01 -7.16
C THR A 137 0.51 -1.47 -7.29
N ARG A 138 0.71 -2.18 -6.19
CA ARG A 138 0.97 -3.64 -6.18
C ARG A 138 -0.22 -4.43 -6.73
N ALA A 139 -1.45 -4.08 -6.33
CA ALA A 139 -2.65 -4.73 -6.82
C ALA A 139 -2.92 -4.38 -8.29
N LEU A 140 -2.61 -3.15 -8.71
CA LEU A 140 -2.69 -2.71 -10.11
C LEU A 140 -1.74 -3.51 -11.01
N ILE A 141 -0.49 -3.71 -10.61
CA ILE A 141 0.47 -4.55 -11.35
C ILE A 141 -0.02 -5.99 -11.41
N ARG A 142 -0.55 -6.53 -10.33
CA ARG A 142 -1.12 -7.88 -10.29
C ARG A 142 -2.30 -8.02 -11.25
N TRP A 143 -3.18 -7.04 -11.29
CA TRP A 143 -4.29 -7.01 -12.24
C TRP A 143 -3.79 -7.07 -13.68
N ALA A 144 -2.81 -6.24 -14.05
CA ALA A 144 -2.18 -6.24 -15.35
C ALA A 144 -1.56 -7.60 -15.72
N GLN A 145 -0.84 -8.21 -14.78
CA GLN A 145 -0.26 -9.55 -14.97
C GLN A 145 -1.34 -10.61 -15.17
N PHE A 146 -2.46 -10.52 -14.45
CA PHE A 146 -3.56 -11.46 -14.61
C PHE A 146 -4.28 -11.33 -15.96
N ILE A 147 -4.41 -10.11 -16.52
CA ILE A 147 -4.95 -9.93 -17.87
C ILE A 147 -4.10 -10.71 -18.89
N VAL A 148 -2.77 -10.63 -18.79
CA VAL A 148 -1.87 -11.37 -19.71
C VAL A 148 -1.93 -12.87 -19.44
N MET A 149 -1.93 -13.28 -18.18
CA MET A 149 -1.99 -14.69 -17.77
C MET A 149 -3.26 -15.38 -18.24
N TYR A 150 -4.40 -14.67 -18.15
CA TYR A 150 -5.70 -15.23 -18.52
C TYR A 150 -6.07 -15.01 -19.99
N LYS A 151 -5.18 -14.41 -20.82
CA LYS A 151 -5.43 -14.22 -22.24
C LYS A 151 -5.91 -15.48 -22.99
N PRO A 152 -5.42 -16.70 -22.70
CA PRO A 152 -5.89 -17.91 -23.39
C PRO A 152 -7.39 -18.19 -23.22
N ILE A 153 -8.03 -17.73 -22.14
CA ILE A 153 -9.47 -17.99 -21.91
C ILE A 153 -10.38 -16.94 -22.55
N SER A 154 -9.84 -15.87 -23.14
CA SER A 154 -10.62 -14.83 -23.84
C SER A 154 -11.45 -15.38 -25.01
N ALA A 155 -11.02 -16.49 -25.61
CA ALA A 155 -11.75 -17.17 -26.68
C ALA A 155 -13.17 -17.64 -26.28
N ASN A 156 -13.45 -17.71 -24.97
CA ASN A 156 -14.77 -18.10 -24.44
C ASN A 156 -15.72 -16.90 -24.22
N GLY A 157 -15.40 -15.72 -24.78
CA GLY A 157 -16.23 -14.51 -24.62
C GLY A 157 -16.14 -13.85 -23.23
N ILE A 158 -15.10 -14.16 -22.46
CA ILE A 158 -14.88 -13.61 -21.11
C ILE A 158 -14.22 -12.23 -21.24
N ASP A 159 -14.79 -11.23 -20.56
CA ASP A 159 -14.11 -9.96 -20.35
C ASP A 159 -12.88 -10.16 -19.43
N LEU A 160 -11.69 -10.07 -20.04
CA LEU A 160 -10.44 -10.28 -19.31
C LEU A 160 -10.14 -9.19 -18.29
N VAL A 161 -10.59 -7.96 -18.56
CA VAL A 161 -10.36 -6.82 -17.66
C VAL A 161 -11.10 -7.05 -16.37
N GLU A 162 -12.39 -7.41 -16.46
CA GLU A 162 -13.22 -7.75 -15.31
C GLU A 162 -12.72 -9.01 -14.59
N TYR A 163 -12.54 -10.09 -15.35
CA TYR A 163 -12.14 -11.39 -14.81
C TYR A 163 -10.82 -11.33 -14.04
N ALA A 164 -9.84 -10.59 -14.56
CA ALA A 164 -8.55 -10.40 -13.91
C ALA A 164 -8.64 -9.47 -12.69
N PHE A 165 -9.47 -8.40 -12.79
CA PHE A 165 -9.68 -7.46 -11.70
C PHE A 165 -10.28 -8.14 -10.47
N ASP A 166 -11.32 -8.93 -10.66
CA ASP A 166 -12.00 -9.63 -9.58
C ASP A 166 -11.04 -10.51 -8.77
N ARG A 167 -10.10 -11.18 -9.47
CA ARG A 167 -9.08 -12.04 -8.83
C ARG A 167 -7.95 -11.25 -8.21
N ALA A 168 -7.62 -10.09 -8.77
CA ALA A 168 -6.58 -9.24 -8.20
C ALA A 168 -7.07 -8.54 -6.92
N LEU A 169 -8.33 -8.08 -6.91
CA LEU A 169 -8.89 -7.24 -5.86
C LEU A 169 -10.40 -7.42 -5.66
N GLY A 170 -11.21 -7.47 -6.73
CA GLY A 170 -12.66 -7.29 -6.69
C GLY A 170 -13.39 -8.21 -5.70
N PHE A 171 -12.99 -9.47 -5.59
CA PHE A 171 -13.60 -10.42 -4.63
C PHE A 171 -13.39 -10.09 -3.15
N ARG A 172 -12.61 -9.05 -2.84
CA ARG A 172 -12.42 -8.57 -1.45
C ARG A 172 -13.34 -7.44 -1.08
N ALA A 173 -14.00 -6.82 -2.05
CA ALA A 173 -14.95 -5.75 -1.81
C ALA A 173 -16.22 -6.27 -1.16
N SER A 174 -16.89 -5.44 -0.36
CA SER A 174 -18.25 -5.71 0.10
C SER A 174 -19.22 -5.79 -1.08
N THR A 175 -20.44 -6.26 -0.82
CA THR A 175 -21.48 -6.30 -1.86
C THR A 175 -21.77 -4.91 -2.42
N ALA A 176 -21.85 -3.89 -1.55
CA ALA A 176 -22.04 -2.51 -1.98
C ALA A 176 -20.83 -1.98 -2.78
N GLY A 177 -19.61 -2.23 -2.29
CA GLY A 177 -18.38 -1.85 -2.98
C GLY A 177 -18.24 -2.50 -4.35
N SER A 178 -18.67 -3.77 -4.50
CA SER A 178 -18.64 -4.47 -5.79
C SER A 178 -19.52 -3.81 -6.84
N ILE A 179 -20.68 -3.27 -6.45
CA ILE A 179 -21.58 -2.54 -7.35
C ILE A 179 -20.91 -1.25 -7.82
N VAL A 180 -20.34 -0.46 -6.89
CA VAL A 180 -19.63 0.79 -7.19
C VAL A 180 -18.44 0.53 -8.12
N LEU A 181 -17.64 -0.50 -7.85
CA LEU A 181 -16.50 -0.89 -8.68
C LEU A 181 -16.93 -1.31 -10.09
N ALA A 182 -18.05 -2.04 -10.23
CA ALA A 182 -18.57 -2.44 -11.52
C ALA A 182 -19.06 -1.23 -12.33
N GLU A 183 -19.79 -0.30 -11.70
CA GLU A 183 -20.25 0.93 -12.35
C GLU A 183 -19.08 1.80 -12.80
N LEU A 184 -18.08 2.00 -11.93
CA LEU A 184 -16.88 2.75 -12.26
C LEU A 184 -16.12 2.12 -13.43
N ARG A 185 -16.03 0.78 -13.46
CA ARG A 185 -15.40 0.05 -14.57
C ARG A 185 -16.14 0.29 -15.87
N GLN A 186 -17.46 0.23 -15.87
CA GLN A 186 -18.28 0.52 -17.05
C GLN A 186 -18.05 1.93 -17.59
N ARG A 187 -17.90 2.93 -16.71
CA ARG A 187 -17.66 4.32 -17.10
C ARG A 187 -16.29 4.53 -17.76
N ILE A 188 -15.28 3.79 -17.34
CA ILE A 188 -13.89 3.99 -17.79
C ILE A 188 -13.55 3.07 -18.96
N PHE A 189 -13.98 1.82 -18.94
CA PHE A 189 -13.64 0.85 -19.98
C PHE A 189 -14.72 0.73 -21.08
N GLY A 190 -15.96 1.13 -20.81
CA GLY A 190 -17.08 1.19 -21.75
C GLY A 190 -17.87 -0.06 -21.79
#